data_7a99753d3beda01f563da4a891cf1366
#
_entry.id   7a99753d3beda01f563da4a891cf1366
#
_cell.length_a   1.000
_cell.length_b   1.000
_cell.length_c   1.000
_cell.angle_alpha   90.00
_cell.angle_beta   90.00
_cell.angle_gamma   90.00
#
_symmetry.space_group_name_H-M   'P 1'
#
loop_
_entity.id
_entity.type
_entity.pdbx_description
1 polymer ?
#
loop_
_entity_poly.entity_id
_entity_poly.type
_entity_poly.pdbx_seq_one_letter_code
_entity_poly.pdbx_strand_id
1 'polypeptide(L)'
;MKRRSYCSFCGKLLDVDTLEGKDRQVCKDCKKVYYENPLPVASVILANKDREILLVKREREPFKDMWCCPIGFAEVGESIEAAALRELKEEAGIDGSIVQLIDVSSHRNFFYGDLLIVSFEAEKLGGEEIAGDDASEYGYFPVMNLPKLAFDSQEKAIQRFVELKRDLWSMHDSLETFVERTIQDKIIYPGNLLSDELTVAVQENSGKIVDLWLNDISSNPSTKSYHRHDREDLISRAMFILGQFEQWLKGVRTESEFKNFYYTLGYQREQEGIPLEELVSSLSILKKHIWMFTYSFGVWEKAVDIYRMFELGERLVYFFDKIVYYTVTGYRSATKRSGKKH
;
A
#
# COMPACT_ATOMS: atom_id res chain seq x y z
N MET A 1 -42.39 0.85 13.19
CA MET A 1 -42.87 -0.49 13.65
C MET A 1 -44.18 -0.37 14.37
N LYS A 2 -45.12 -1.32 14.19
CA LYS A 2 -46.31 -1.40 15.05
C LYS A 2 -45.84 -1.89 16.44
N ARG A 3 -46.16 -1.11 17.49
CA ARG A 3 -45.92 -1.53 18.89
C ARG A 3 -46.66 -2.84 19.19
N ARG A 4 -46.02 -3.73 19.93
CA ARG A 4 -46.65 -4.98 20.38
C ARG A 4 -47.77 -4.66 21.34
N SER A 5 -48.91 -5.33 21.22
CA SER A 5 -50.00 -5.12 22.15
C SER A 5 -49.96 -6.09 23.36
N TYR A 6 -49.35 -7.26 23.16
CA TYR A 6 -49.36 -8.35 24.13
C TYR A 6 -47.95 -8.86 24.43
N CYS A 7 -47.75 -9.28 25.66
CA CYS A 7 -46.51 -9.92 26.08
C CYS A 7 -46.33 -11.27 25.39
N SER A 8 -45.23 -11.48 24.72
CA SER A 8 -44.90 -12.75 24.04
C SER A 8 -44.65 -13.91 24.99
N PHE A 9 -44.52 -13.64 26.30
CA PHE A 9 -44.22 -14.64 27.32
C PHE A 9 -45.48 -15.14 28.09
N CYS A 10 -46.38 -14.22 28.46
CA CYS A 10 -47.56 -14.58 29.25
C CYS A 10 -48.90 -14.17 28.64
N GLY A 11 -48.90 -13.58 27.43
CA GLY A 11 -50.09 -13.18 26.70
C GLY A 11 -50.87 -11.97 27.26
N LYS A 12 -50.38 -11.34 28.34
CA LYS A 12 -51.01 -10.15 28.91
C LYS A 12 -50.75 -8.90 28.13
N LEU A 13 -51.63 -7.90 28.20
CA LEU A 13 -51.45 -6.57 27.62
C LEU A 13 -50.16 -5.93 28.13
N LEU A 14 -49.47 -5.26 27.25
CA LEU A 14 -48.27 -4.47 27.56
C LEU A 14 -48.66 -3.04 27.91
N ASP A 15 -48.08 -2.52 28.99
CA ASP A 15 -48.10 -1.11 29.35
C ASP A 15 -46.88 -0.38 28.79
N VAL A 16 -46.89 0.95 28.88
CA VAL A 16 -45.75 1.80 28.56
C VAL A 16 -45.26 2.48 29.82
N ASP A 17 -44.01 2.27 30.17
CA ASP A 17 -43.33 2.94 31.26
C ASP A 17 -42.11 3.68 30.75
N THR A 18 -41.80 4.85 31.36
CA THR A 18 -40.57 5.60 31.06
C THR A 18 -39.40 5.02 31.85
N LEU A 19 -38.55 4.27 31.19
CA LEU A 19 -37.34 3.65 31.74
C LEU A 19 -36.12 4.23 31.09
N GLU A 20 -35.15 4.67 31.88
CA GLU A 20 -33.88 5.24 31.38
C GLU A 20 -34.08 6.42 30.37
N GLY A 21 -35.13 7.24 30.64
CA GLY A 21 -35.45 8.39 29.79
C GLY A 21 -36.12 8.08 28.44
N LYS A 22 -36.57 6.82 28.25
CA LYS A 22 -37.27 6.38 27.02
C LYS A 22 -38.56 5.61 27.40
N ASP A 23 -39.60 5.83 26.60
CA ASP A 23 -40.84 5.05 26.72
C ASP A 23 -40.59 3.65 26.17
N ARG A 24 -40.75 2.64 27.07
CA ARG A 24 -40.59 1.23 26.74
C ARG A 24 -41.85 0.45 27.04
N GLN A 25 -42.11 -0.56 26.24
CA GLN A 25 -43.19 -1.50 26.52
C GLN A 25 -42.80 -2.44 27.67
N VAL A 26 -43.65 -2.58 28.66
CA VAL A 26 -43.41 -3.43 29.84
C VAL A 26 -44.58 -4.34 30.09
N CYS A 27 -44.32 -5.56 30.54
CA CYS A 27 -45.32 -6.45 31.07
C CYS A 27 -45.32 -6.36 32.60
N LYS A 28 -46.38 -5.84 33.21
CA LYS A 28 -46.47 -5.72 34.66
C LYS A 28 -46.57 -7.05 35.37
N ASP A 29 -47.16 -8.06 34.74
CA ASP A 29 -47.31 -9.41 35.30
C ASP A 29 -45.97 -10.17 35.38
N CYS A 30 -45.23 -10.26 34.27
CA CYS A 30 -43.94 -10.95 34.26
C CYS A 30 -42.74 -10.03 34.43
N LYS A 31 -42.92 -8.74 34.63
CA LYS A 31 -41.88 -7.72 34.84
C LYS A 31 -40.85 -7.64 33.71
N LYS A 32 -41.22 -8.09 32.48
CA LYS A 32 -40.36 -8.03 31.33
C LYS A 32 -40.45 -6.67 30.66
N VAL A 33 -39.27 -6.12 30.30
CA VAL A 33 -39.13 -4.90 29.50
C VAL A 33 -38.80 -5.31 28.07
N TYR A 34 -39.45 -4.69 27.09
CA TYR A 34 -39.22 -4.91 25.67
C TYR A 34 -38.36 -3.76 25.12
N TYR A 35 -37.15 -4.10 24.74
CA TYR A 35 -36.24 -3.19 24.10
C TYR A 35 -36.43 -3.28 22.57
N GLU A 36 -36.45 -2.13 21.90
CA GLU A 36 -36.39 -2.04 20.45
C GLU A 36 -34.98 -1.70 20.07
N ASN A 37 -34.31 -2.63 19.39
CA ASN A 37 -32.91 -2.48 18.94
C ASN A 37 -32.87 -2.50 17.42
N PRO A 38 -31.85 -1.87 16.79
CA PRO A 38 -31.59 -2.04 15.37
C PRO A 38 -31.41 -3.52 15.04
N LEU A 39 -31.88 -3.94 13.87
CA LEU A 39 -31.66 -5.29 13.38
C LEU A 39 -30.23 -5.40 12.84
N PRO A 40 -29.46 -6.42 13.29
CA PRO A 40 -28.12 -6.64 12.79
C PRO A 40 -28.16 -7.22 11.37
N VAL A 41 -27.33 -6.65 10.47
CA VAL A 41 -27.18 -7.04 9.08
C VAL A 41 -25.71 -7.19 8.79
N ALA A 42 -25.32 -8.30 8.18
CA ALA A 42 -23.97 -8.54 7.73
C ALA A 42 -23.85 -8.29 6.22
N SER A 43 -22.77 -7.66 5.78
CA SER A 43 -22.44 -7.46 4.36
C SER A 43 -21.00 -7.83 4.09
N VAL A 44 -20.71 -8.33 2.88
CA VAL A 44 -19.38 -8.80 2.49
C VAL A 44 -18.89 -8.05 1.27
N ILE A 45 -17.67 -7.50 1.38
CA ILE A 45 -16.90 -6.98 0.25
C ILE A 45 -15.85 -8.03 -0.09
N LEU A 46 -15.96 -8.63 -1.27
CA LEU A 46 -15.01 -9.57 -1.82
C LEU A 46 -14.45 -9.00 -3.11
N ALA A 47 -13.14 -8.76 -3.14
CA ALA A 47 -12.44 -8.27 -4.33
C ALA A 47 -11.55 -9.36 -4.91
N ASN A 48 -11.50 -9.43 -6.25
CA ASN A 48 -10.55 -10.28 -6.95
C ASN A 48 -9.18 -9.58 -7.10
N LYS A 49 -8.19 -10.28 -7.69
CA LYS A 49 -6.84 -9.76 -7.96
C LYS A 49 -6.83 -8.56 -8.92
N ASP A 50 -7.83 -8.45 -9.77
CA ASP A 50 -7.97 -7.36 -10.75
C ASP A 50 -8.68 -6.14 -10.15
N ARG A 51 -8.90 -6.12 -8.82
CA ARG A 51 -9.57 -5.06 -8.04
C ARG A 51 -11.02 -4.86 -8.43
N GLU A 52 -11.67 -5.94 -8.86
CA GLU A 52 -13.09 -5.94 -9.12
C GLU A 52 -13.83 -6.50 -7.91
N ILE A 53 -14.93 -5.87 -7.55
CA ILE A 53 -15.79 -6.26 -6.41
C ILE A 53 -16.90 -7.18 -6.92
N LEU A 54 -17.09 -8.28 -6.21
CA LEU A 54 -18.23 -9.15 -6.39
C LEU A 54 -19.51 -8.44 -5.95
N LEU A 55 -20.47 -8.36 -6.86
CA LEU A 55 -21.82 -7.92 -6.60
C LEU A 55 -22.81 -8.97 -7.02
N VAL A 56 -23.96 -8.99 -6.37
CA VAL A 56 -25.11 -9.81 -6.71
C VAL A 56 -26.28 -8.91 -7.07
N LYS A 57 -27.13 -9.36 -7.99
CA LYS A 57 -28.32 -8.64 -8.44
C LYS A 57 -29.54 -9.15 -7.69
N ARG A 58 -30.22 -8.28 -6.98
CA ARG A 58 -31.36 -8.63 -6.12
C ARG A 58 -32.53 -9.15 -6.94
N GLU A 59 -33.10 -10.29 -6.55
CA GLU A 59 -34.29 -10.85 -7.19
C GLU A 59 -35.59 -10.37 -6.52
N ARG A 60 -35.52 -9.90 -5.24
CA ARG A 60 -36.69 -9.53 -4.43
C ARG A 60 -36.71 -8.08 -4.01
N GLU A 61 -37.91 -7.57 -3.71
CA GLU A 61 -38.08 -6.26 -3.08
C GLU A 61 -37.57 -6.24 -1.62
N PRO A 62 -37.10 -5.13 -1.10
CA PRO A 62 -36.92 -3.84 -1.77
C PRO A 62 -35.70 -3.84 -2.70
N PHE A 63 -35.71 -2.92 -3.70
CA PHE A 63 -34.59 -2.71 -4.65
C PHE A 63 -34.34 -3.90 -5.60
N LYS A 64 -35.40 -4.58 -6.02
CA LYS A 64 -35.32 -5.61 -7.06
C LYS A 64 -34.57 -5.08 -8.29
N ASP A 65 -33.81 -5.96 -8.96
CA ASP A 65 -32.96 -5.70 -10.13
C ASP A 65 -31.79 -4.72 -9.92
N MET A 66 -31.54 -4.28 -8.68
CA MET A 66 -30.36 -3.48 -8.32
C MET A 66 -29.20 -4.36 -7.82
N TRP A 67 -27.99 -3.88 -8.03
CA TRP A 67 -26.78 -4.55 -7.58
C TRP A 67 -26.48 -4.23 -6.10
N CYS A 68 -25.93 -5.20 -5.38
CA CYS A 68 -25.44 -5.02 -4.00
C CYS A 68 -24.29 -5.98 -3.71
N CYS A 69 -23.49 -5.69 -2.70
CA CYS A 69 -22.64 -6.72 -2.11
C CYS A 69 -23.51 -7.78 -1.44
N PRO A 70 -23.07 -9.05 -1.32
CA PRO A 70 -23.77 -10.05 -0.52
C PRO A 70 -24.12 -9.48 0.86
N ILE A 71 -25.41 -9.61 1.25
CA ILE A 71 -25.94 -8.94 2.45
C ILE A 71 -27.19 -9.62 2.95
N GLY A 72 -27.25 -9.89 4.26
CA GLY A 72 -28.46 -10.38 4.91
C GLY A 72 -28.48 -10.19 6.42
N PHE A 73 -29.58 -10.60 7.03
CA PHE A 73 -29.77 -10.49 8.48
C PHE A 73 -28.99 -11.55 9.22
N ALA A 74 -28.37 -11.15 10.34
CA ALA A 74 -27.82 -12.12 11.26
C ALA A 74 -28.95 -12.87 11.98
N GLU A 75 -28.85 -14.18 12.08
CA GLU A 75 -29.81 -15.06 12.72
C GLU A 75 -29.47 -15.32 14.18
N VAL A 76 -30.45 -15.77 14.94
CA VAL A 76 -30.27 -16.11 16.38
C VAL A 76 -29.36 -17.33 16.48
N GLY A 77 -28.27 -17.18 17.22
CA GLY A 77 -27.31 -18.26 17.47
C GLY A 77 -26.06 -18.27 16.61
N GLU A 78 -25.96 -17.35 15.64
CA GLU A 78 -24.73 -17.15 14.86
C GLU A 78 -24.00 -15.85 15.24
N SER A 79 -22.71 -15.77 14.94
CA SER A 79 -21.97 -14.51 15.02
C SER A 79 -22.22 -13.68 13.76
N ILE A 80 -21.94 -12.37 13.83
CA ILE A 80 -22.12 -11.49 12.67
C ILE A 80 -21.19 -11.84 11.52
N GLU A 81 -19.99 -12.38 11.83
CA GLU A 81 -19.04 -12.90 10.84
C GLU A 81 -19.58 -14.18 10.19
N ALA A 82 -20.20 -15.07 10.98
CA ALA A 82 -20.82 -16.28 10.45
C ALA A 82 -21.99 -15.95 9.53
N ALA A 83 -22.83 -14.96 9.90
CA ALA A 83 -23.88 -14.44 9.04
C ALA A 83 -23.32 -13.92 7.72
N ALA A 84 -22.23 -13.14 7.74
CA ALA A 84 -21.58 -12.61 6.54
C ALA A 84 -21.13 -13.74 5.59
N LEU A 85 -20.49 -14.77 6.13
CA LEU A 85 -20.00 -15.90 5.32
C LEU A 85 -21.15 -16.79 4.81
N ARG A 86 -22.21 -16.95 5.58
CA ARG A 86 -23.42 -17.66 5.17
C ARG A 86 -24.08 -16.95 3.99
N GLU A 87 -24.30 -15.64 4.09
CA GLU A 87 -24.87 -14.83 3.01
C GLU A 87 -23.99 -14.85 1.75
N LEU A 88 -22.65 -14.78 1.88
CA LEU A 88 -21.72 -14.93 0.77
C LEU A 88 -21.91 -16.30 0.07
N LYS A 89 -22.12 -17.36 0.86
CA LYS A 89 -22.35 -18.69 0.32
C LYS A 89 -23.71 -18.83 -0.34
N GLU A 90 -24.77 -18.33 0.30
CA GLU A 90 -26.16 -18.43 -0.17
C GLU A 90 -26.39 -17.59 -1.42
N GLU A 91 -25.91 -16.35 -1.48
CA GLU A 91 -26.15 -15.43 -2.58
C GLU A 91 -25.16 -15.56 -3.75
N ALA A 92 -23.92 -16.01 -3.50
CA ALA A 92 -22.87 -16.06 -4.52
C ALA A 92 -22.16 -17.42 -4.66
N GLY A 93 -22.54 -18.45 -3.89
CA GLY A 93 -21.94 -19.79 -3.96
C GLY A 93 -20.52 -19.91 -3.43
N ILE A 94 -19.96 -18.85 -2.83
CA ILE A 94 -18.55 -18.75 -2.46
C ILE A 94 -18.33 -19.17 -1.01
N ASP A 95 -17.35 -20.06 -0.79
CA ASP A 95 -16.77 -20.33 0.53
C ASP A 95 -15.66 -19.31 0.80
N GLY A 96 -15.83 -18.50 1.83
CA GLY A 96 -14.91 -17.42 2.16
C GLY A 96 -14.34 -17.49 3.57
N SER A 97 -13.43 -16.58 3.86
CA SER A 97 -12.87 -16.30 5.18
C SER A 97 -12.89 -14.80 5.44
N ILE A 98 -13.28 -14.39 6.64
CA ILE A 98 -13.23 -12.97 7.01
C ILE A 98 -11.76 -12.52 7.16
N VAL A 99 -11.41 -11.44 6.45
CA VAL A 99 -10.10 -10.80 6.53
C VAL A 99 -10.11 -9.73 7.62
N GLN A 100 -11.10 -8.80 7.56
CA GLN A 100 -11.22 -7.71 8.53
C GLN A 100 -12.60 -7.06 8.48
N LEU A 101 -12.91 -6.31 9.55
CA LEU A 101 -14.03 -5.39 9.58
C LEU A 101 -13.69 -4.14 8.77
N ILE A 102 -14.58 -3.72 7.87
CA ILE A 102 -14.43 -2.53 7.04
C ILE A 102 -15.21 -1.34 7.61
N ASP A 103 -16.50 -1.54 7.87
CA ASP A 103 -17.39 -0.45 8.32
C ASP A 103 -18.52 -0.96 9.20
N VAL A 104 -18.99 -0.08 10.07
CA VAL A 104 -20.22 -0.27 10.85
C VAL A 104 -21.07 0.97 10.67
N SER A 105 -22.24 0.82 10.05
CA SER A 105 -23.15 1.92 9.75
C SER A 105 -24.56 1.66 10.26
N SER A 106 -25.25 2.74 10.64
CA SER A 106 -26.67 2.71 10.98
C SER A 106 -27.46 3.20 9.78
N HIS A 107 -28.48 2.43 9.42
CA HIS A 107 -29.36 2.77 8.31
C HIS A 107 -30.82 2.68 8.75
N ARG A 108 -31.61 3.72 8.45
CA ARG A 108 -33.05 3.68 8.68
C ARG A 108 -33.78 3.21 7.44
N ASN A 109 -34.37 2.04 7.51
CA ASN A 109 -35.13 1.47 6.41
C ASN A 109 -36.62 1.59 6.68
N PHE A 110 -37.38 1.98 5.65
CA PHE A 110 -38.84 2.14 5.78
C PHE A 110 -39.56 0.81 6.09
N PHE A 111 -39.06 -0.29 5.54
CA PHE A 111 -39.69 -1.62 5.69
C PHE A 111 -39.27 -2.32 6.97
N TYR A 112 -37.97 -2.28 7.29
CA TYR A 112 -37.37 -3.06 8.39
C TYR A 112 -37.14 -2.25 9.69
N GLY A 113 -37.24 -0.92 9.61
CA GLY A 113 -36.88 -0.04 10.74
C GLY A 113 -35.39 0.28 10.76
N ASP A 114 -34.85 0.44 11.97
CA ASP A 114 -33.44 0.77 12.14
C ASP A 114 -32.58 -0.49 11.94
N LEU A 115 -31.55 -0.39 11.11
CA LEU A 115 -30.59 -1.46 10.81
C LEU A 115 -29.20 -1.06 11.31
N LEU A 116 -28.46 -2.03 11.81
CA LEU A 116 -27.03 -1.94 12.09
C LEU A 116 -26.29 -2.82 11.06
N ILE A 117 -25.67 -2.20 10.07
CA ILE A 117 -25.00 -2.90 8.99
C ILE A 117 -23.50 -3.00 9.33
N VAL A 118 -23.00 -4.23 9.35
CA VAL A 118 -21.59 -4.56 9.61
C VAL A 118 -21.01 -5.12 8.31
N SER A 119 -20.08 -4.38 7.70
CA SER A 119 -19.45 -4.73 6.43
C SER A 119 -18.06 -5.29 6.67
N PHE A 120 -17.81 -6.48 6.14
CA PHE A 120 -16.53 -7.19 6.23
C PHE A 120 -15.86 -7.29 4.86
N GLU A 121 -14.54 -7.28 4.86
CA GLU A 121 -13.76 -7.85 3.78
C GLU A 121 -13.66 -9.35 3.97
N ALA A 122 -13.88 -10.10 2.88
CA ALA A 122 -13.62 -11.53 2.85
C ALA A 122 -12.72 -11.91 1.66
N GLU A 123 -12.00 -13.02 1.81
CA GLU A 123 -11.27 -13.69 0.76
C GLU A 123 -11.95 -14.99 0.35
N LYS A 124 -11.85 -15.35 -0.92
CA LYS A 124 -12.39 -16.61 -1.44
C LYS A 124 -11.46 -17.77 -1.09
N LEU A 125 -11.98 -18.77 -0.38
CA LEU A 125 -11.28 -20.02 -0.11
C LEU A 125 -11.66 -21.13 -1.10
N GLY A 126 -12.90 -21.08 -1.64
CA GLY A 126 -13.41 -22.10 -2.53
C GLY A 126 -14.85 -21.79 -2.97
N GLY A 127 -15.56 -22.82 -3.40
CA GLY A 127 -16.92 -22.69 -3.91
C GLY A 127 -16.96 -22.38 -5.41
N GLU A 128 -18.12 -22.58 -6.00
CA GLU A 128 -18.43 -22.25 -7.39
C GLU A 128 -19.30 -21.01 -7.39
N GLU A 129 -18.90 -20.00 -8.17
CA GLU A 129 -19.64 -18.75 -8.26
C GLU A 129 -20.95 -18.96 -8.99
N ILE A 130 -22.04 -18.88 -8.26
CA ILE A 130 -23.39 -19.11 -8.76
C ILE A 130 -24.32 -18.12 -8.05
N ALA A 131 -25.15 -17.41 -8.81
CA ALA A 131 -26.24 -16.64 -8.21
C ALA A 131 -27.23 -17.61 -7.57
N GLY A 132 -27.46 -17.45 -6.26
CA GLY A 132 -28.31 -18.33 -5.47
C GLY A 132 -29.36 -17.55 -4.66
N ASP A 133 -30.33 -18.27 -4.13
CA ASP A 133 -31.45 -17.82 -3.31
C ASP A 133 -32.14 -16.53 -3.76
N ASP A 134 -31.71 -15.38 -3.23
CA ASP A 134 -32.28 -14.06 -3.47
C ASP A 134 -31.56 -13.25 -4.55
N ALA A 135 -30.57 -13.87 -5.27
CA ALA A 135 -29.81 -13.27 -6.33
C ALA A 135 -30.17 -13.84 -7.70
N SER A 136 -30.52 -13.00 -8.66
CA SER A 136 -30.80 -13.41 -10.05
C SER A 136 -29.55 -13.50 -10.93
N GLU A 137 -28.48 -12.79 -10.53
CA GLU A 137 -27.24 -12.65 -11.30
C GLU A 137 -26.10 -12.27 -10.35
N TYR A 138 -24.86 -12.64 -10.68
CA TYR A 138 -23.67 -12.12 -10.03
C TYR A 138 -22.68 -11.56 -11.05
N GLY A 139 -21.77 -10.70 -10.62
CA GLY A 139 -20.72 -10.17 -11.48
C GLY A 139 -19.62 -9.50 -10.69
N TYR A 140 -18.45 -9.40 -11.33
CA TYR A 140 -17.32 -8.64 -10.82
C TYR A 140 -17.26 -7.28 -11.52
N PHE A 141 -17.13 -6.23 -10.76
CA PHE A 141 -17.13 -4.85 -11.25
C PHE A 141 -15.89 -4.10 -10.76
N PRO A 142 -15.17 -3.38 -11.66
CA PRO A 142 -14.03 -2.57 -11.26
C PRO A 142 -14.42 -1.59 -10.15
N VAL A 143 -13.64 -1.55 -9.09
CA VAL A 143 -13.92 -0.71 -7.91
C VAL A 143 -14.12 0.78 -8.23
N MET A 144 -13.52 1.25 -9.33
CA MET A 144 -13.66 2.63 -9.82
C MET A 144 -14.85 2.85 -10.76
N ASN A 145 -15.56 1.80 -11.14
CA ASN A 145 -16.70 1.88 -12.07
C ASN A 145 -17.80 0.89 -11.69
N LEU A 146 -18.35 1.07 -10.49
CA LEU A 146 -19.42 0.24 -9.98
C LEU A 146 -20.77 0.64 -10.60
N PRO A 147 -21.69 -0.30 -10.80
CA PRO A 147 -23.06 0.02 -11.10
C PRO A 147 -23.73 0.72 -9.92
N LYS A 148 -24.88 1.32 -10.14
CA LYS A 148 -25.67 1.90 -9.05
C LYS A 148 -26.05 0.82 -8.04
N LEU A 149 -25.65 1.01 -6.79
CA LEU A 149 -25.94 0.05 -5.71
C LEU A 149 -27.34 0.26 -5.12
N ALA A 150 -27.87 -0.81 -4.55
CA ALA A 150 -29.15 -0.80 -3.84
C ALA A 150 -29.08 -0.04 -2.52
N PHE A 151 -27.90 0.02 -1.89
CA PHE A 151 -27.72 0.57 -0.55
C PHE A 151 -26.55 1.57 -0.49
N ASP A 152 -26.84 2.82 -0.14
CA ASP A 152 -25.81 3.87 0.03
C ASP A 152 -24.78 3.52 1.12
N SER A 153 -25.16 2.68 2.10
CA SER A 153 -24.24 2.19 3.12
C SER A 153 -23.12 1.33 2.54
N GLN A 154 -23.42 0.56 1.47
CA GLN A 154 -22.41 -0.26 0.80
C GLN A 154 -21.45 0.59 -0.05
N GLU A 155 -21.94 1.68 -0.68
CA GLU A 155 -21.05 2.62 -1.37
C GLU A 155 -20.01 3.19 -0.42
N LYS A 156 -20.42 3.60 0.79
CA LYS A 156 -19.51 4.08 1.83
C LYS A 156 -18.53 3.01 2.31
N ALA A 157 -19.01 1.80 2.53
CA ALA A 157 -18.18 0.68 2.94
C ALA A 157 -17.13 0.33 1.87
N ILE A 158 -17.51 0.31 0.59
CA ILE A 158 -16.59 0.09 -0.53
C ILE A 158 -15.57 1.24 -0.63
N GLN A 159 -15.99 2.48 -0.47
CA GLN A 159 -15.08 3.62 -0.45
C GLN A 159 -14.05 3.47 0.68
N ARG A 160 -14.49 3.06 1.87
CA ARG A 160 -13.60 2.80 3.01
C ARG A 160 -12.64 1.65 2.71
N PHE A 161 -13.12 0.57 2.10
CA PHE A 161 -12.29 -0.54 1.63
C PHE A 161 -11.19 -0.08 0.68
N VAL A 162 -11.54 0.73 -0.34
CA VAL A 162 -10.56 1.30 -1.29
C VAL A 162 -9.51 2.15 -0.58
N GLU A 163 -9.91 2.97 0.38
CA GLU A 163 -8.97 3.76 1.18
C GLU A 163 -7.98 2.88 1.96
N LEU A 164 -8.46 1.80 2.56
CA LEU A 164 -7.62 0.84 3.30
C LEU A 164 -6.66 0.06 2.38
N LYS A 165 -7.07 -0.20 1.12
CA LYS A 165 -6.25 -0.94 0.14
C LYS A 165 -5.33 -0.07 -0.71
N ARG A 166 -5.51 1.25 -0.71
CA ARG A 166 -4.80 2.19 -1.59
C ARG A 166 -3.29 2.00 -1.58
N ASP A 167 -2.72 1.98 -0.39
CA ASP A 167 -1.26 1.88 -0.22
C ASP A 167 -0.75 0.52 -0.70
N LEU A 168 -1.48 -0.57 -0.37
CA LEU A 168 -1.15 -1.92 -0.79
C LEU A 168 -1.21 -2.07 -2.32
N TRP A 169 -2.24 -1.53 -2.94
CA TRP A 169 -2.40 -1.58 -4.41
C TRP A 169 -1.35 -0.73 -5.12
N SER A 170 -1.05 0.47 -4.62
CA SER A 170 0.02 1.31 -5.15
C SER A 170 1.38 0.62 -5.08
N MET A 171 1.64 -0.10 -3.99
CA MET A 171 2.85 -0.89 -3.82
C MET A 171 2.92 -2.05 -4.82
N HIS A 172 1.83 -2.78 -5.00
CA HIS A 172 1.76 -3.88 -5.97
C HIS A 172 2.04 -3.40 -7.40
N ASP A 173 1.39 -2.28 -7.81
CA ASP A 173 1.62 -1.68 -9.13
C ASP A 173 3.07 -1.25 -9.34
N SER A 174 3.70 -0.72 -8.31
CA SER A 174 5.11 -0.32 -8.35
C SER A 174 6.03 -1.53 -8.50
N LEU A 175 5.74 -2.63 -7.80
CA LEU A 175 6.52 -3.87 -7.90
C LEU A 175 6.35 -4.53 -9.27
N GLU A 176 5.14 -4.64 -9.80
CA GLU A 176 4.91 -5.18 -11.15
C GLU A 176 5.66 -4.37 -12.20
N THR A 177 5.55 -3.05 -12.14
CA THR A 177 6.27 -2.13 -13.04
C THR A 177 7.78 -2.31 -12.94
N PHE A 178 8.31 -2.52 -11.72
CA PHE A 178 9.74 -2.76 -11.49
C PHE A 178 10.20 -4.09 -12.10
N VAL A 179 9.46 -5.18 -11.85
CA VAL A 179 9.78 -6.51 -12.38
C VAL A 179 9.76 -6.52 -13.91
N GLU A 180 8.73 -5.95 -14.54
CA GLU A 180 8.64 -5.85 -16.00
C GLU A 180 9.80 -5.09 -16.62
N ARG A 181 10.26 -4.01 -15.98
CA ARG A 181 11.39 -3.20 -16.44
C ARG A 181 12.72 -3.90 -16.28
N THR A 182 12.92 -4.61 -15.17
CA THR A 182 14.12 -5.38 -14.89
C THR A 182 14.31 -6.49 -15.93
N ILE A 183 13.21 -7.16 -16.33
CA ILE A 183 13.23 -8.22 -17.36
C ILE A 183 13.53 -7.66 -18.76
N GLN A 184 13.10 -6.42 -19.06
CA GLN A 184 13.23 -5.83 -20.40
C GLN A 184 14.53 -5.04 -20.63
N ASP A 185 15.48 -5.01 -19.67
CA ASP A 185 16.71 -4.18 -19.71
C ASP A 185 16.45 -2.68 -19.98
N LYS A 186 15.20 -2.24 -19.87
CA LYS A 186 14.79 -0.86 -20.04
C LYS A 186 14.66 -0.16 -18.69
N ILE A 187 15.79 0.14 -18.07
CA ILE A 187 15.80 0.91 -16.83
C ILE A 187 15.69 2.40 -17.16
N ILE A 188 14.51 2.79 -17.57
CA ILE A 188 14.07 4.17 -17.53
C ILE A 188 12.98 4.20 -16.47
N TYR A 189 13.21 4.87 -15.35
CA TYR A 189 12.20 5.12 -14.34
C TYR A 189 11.38 6.36 -14.76
N PRO A 190 10.22 6.24 -15.41
CA PRO A 190 9.31 7.37 -15.54
C PRO A 190 8.61 7.56 -14.20
N GLY A 191 8.55 8.76 -13.72
CA GLY A 191 8.09 9.20 -12.40
C GLY A 191 6.87 8.49 -11.79
N ASN A 192 6.66 8.74 -10.50
CA ASN A 192 5.65 8.17 -9.61
C ASN A 192 5.99 6.80 -8.99
N LEU A 193 7.26 6.55 -8.68
CA LEU A 193 7.63 5.42 -7.85
C LEU A 193 7.41 5.75 -6.38
N LEU A 194 7.17 4.72 -5.56
CA LEU A 194 6.93 4.88 -4.11
C LEU A 194 8.11 5.56 -3.40
N SER A 195 9.33 5.35 -3.89
CA SER A 195 10.55 5.94 -3.33
C SER A 195 10.86 7.37 -3.79
N ASP A 196 10.02 7.99 -4.62
CA ASP A 196 10.31 9.34 -5.14
C ASP A 196 10.37 10.38 -4.03
N GLU A 197 9.53 10.29 -3.00
CA GLU A 197 9.58 11.15 -1.81
C GLU A 197 10.91 11.01 -1.06
N LEU A 198 11.44 9.79 -0.91
CA LEU A 198 12.74 9.53 -0.29
C LEU A 198 13.88 10.07 -1.16
N THR A 199 13.73 10.04 -2.48
CA THR A 199 14.71 10.63 -3.41
C THR A 199 14.78 12.15 -3.23
N VAL A 200 13.63 12.81 -3.11
CA VAL A 200 13.57 14.26 -2.80
C VAL A 200 14.23 14.55 -1.46
N ALA A 201 13.95 13.77 -0.42
CA ALA A 201 14.56 13.92 0.89
C ALA A 201 16.11 13.77 0.85
N VAL A 202 16.63 12.84 0.03
CA VAL A 202 18.08 12.70 -0.20
C VAL A 202 18.65 13.95 -0.85
N GLN A 203 17.97 14.54 -1.83
CA GLN A 203 18.42 15.76 -2.52
C GLN A 203 18.44 16.99 -1.59
N GLU A 204 17.35 17.21 -0.87
CA GLU A 204 17.21 18.32 0.08
C GLU A 204 18.24 18.26 1.20
N ASN A 205 18.71 17.07 1.54
CA ASN A 205 19.70 16.86 2.59
C ASN A 205 21.08 16.43 2.06
N SER A 206 21.34 16.64 0.78
CA SER A 206 22.60 16.26 0.13
C SER A 206 23.84 16.81 0.86
N GLY A 207 23.77 18.04 1.37
CA GLY A 207 24.84 18.63 2.17
C GLY A 207 25.18 17.83 3.42
N LYS A 208 24.16 17.40 4.17
CA LYS A 208 24.35 16.57 5.38
C LYS A 208 24.97 15.21 5.05
N ILE A 209 24.51 14.60 3.96
CA ILE A 209 25.02 13.29 3.48
C ILE A 209 26.49 13.43 3.10
N VAL A 210 26.85 14.50 2.38
CA VAL A 210 28.23 14.78 1.96
C VAL A 210 29.12 15.07 3.17
N ASP A 211 28.65 15.81 4.17
CA ASP A 211 29.41 16.03 5.40
C ASP A 211 29.71 14.74 6.16
N LEU A 212 28.73 13.82 6.26
CA LEU A 212 28.91 12.51 6.87
C LEU A 212 29.92 11.67 6.09
N TRP A 213 29.78 11.63 4.76
CA TRP A 213 30.73 10.95 3.88
C TRP A 213 32.15 11.53 4.01
N LEU A 214 32.28 12.84 4.00
CA LEU A 214 33.58 13.52 4.09
C LEU A 214 34.29 13.24 5.42
N ASN A 215 33.56 13.23 6.53
CA ASN A 215 34.09 12.86 7.83
C ASN A 215 34.58 11.41 7.86
N ASP A 216 33.84 10.47 7.22
CA ASP A 216 34.23 9.07 7.12
C ASP A 216 35.50 8.92 6.27
N ILE A 217 35.52 9.42 5.03
CA ILE A 217 36.66 9.25 4.12
C ILE A 217 37.95 9.96 4.60
N SER A 218 37.81 11.02 5.41
CA SER A 218 38.96 11.77 5.95
C SER A 218 39.69 11.03 7.07
N SER A 219 39.08 10.00 7.65
CA SER A 219 39.65 9.18 8.74
C SER A 219 39.74 7.69 8.42
N ASN A 220 39.13 7.25 7.35
CA ASN A 220 39.00 5.84 7.02
C ASN A 220 40.33 5.27 6.47
N PRO A 221 40.83 4.14 7.02
CA PRO A 221 42.05 3.51 6.53
C PRO A 221 41.99 3.06 5.04
N SER A 222 40.80 2.85 4.50
CA SER A 222 40.61 2.44 3.09
C SER A 222 40.60 3.61 2.11
N THR A 223 40.84 4.86 2.54
CA THR A 223 40.78 6.08 1.71
C THR A 223 41.90 7.06 2.06
N LYS A 224 43.10 6.54 2.30
CA LYS A 224 44.26 7.33 2.79
C LYS A 224 44.66 8.47 1.84
N SER A 225 44.58 8.28 0.54
CA SER A 225 44.91 9.33 -0.43
C SER A 225 43.96 10.53 -0.32
N TYR A 226 42.72 10.30 0.05
CA TYR A 226 41.70 11.36 0.25
C TYR A 226 41.99 12.25 1.43
N HIS A 227 42.76 11.81 2.44
CA HIS A 227 43.13 12.62 3.61
C HIS A 227 43.99 13.87 3.28
N ARG A 228 44.57 13.91 2.08
CA ARG A 228 45.43 15.01 1.61
C ARG A 228 44.78 15.88 0.54
N HIS A 229 43.57 15.50 0.10
CA HIS A 229 42.83 16.28 -0.89
C HIS A 229 42.12 17.47 -0.25
N ASP A 230 41.93 18.51 -1.05
CA ASP A 230 41.20 19.68 -0.62
C ASP A 230 39.74 19.34 -0.30
N ARG A 231 39.28 19.85 0.84
CA ARG A 231 37.94 19.57 1.36
C ARG A 231 36.85 20.08 0.43
N GLU A 232 37.00 21.27 -0.15
CA GLU A 232 35.99 21.86 -1.04
C GLU A 232 35.88 21.10 -2.36
N ASP A 233 37.01 20.61 -2.86
CA ASP A 233 37.02 19.75 -4.06
C ASP A 233 36.29 18.42 -3.80
N LEU A 234 36.52 17.79 -2.65
CA LEU A 234 35.84 16.54 -2.28
C LEU A 234 34.35 16.75 -2.11
N ILE A 235 33.91 17.85 -1.48
CA ILE A 235 32.51 18.23 -1.36
C ILE A 235 31.86 18.36 -2.74
N SER A 236 32.49 19.12 -3.63
CA SER A 236 32.00 19.36 -4.98
C SER A 236 31.84 18.05 -5.77
N ARG A 237 32.79 17.13 -5.64
CA ARG A 237 32.75 15.79 -6.27
C ARG A 237 31.56 14.95 -5.77
N ALA A 238 31.33 14.90 -4.45
CA ALA A 238 30.24 14.13 -3.86
C ALA A 238 28.88 14.75 -4.19
N MET A 239 28.74 16.07 -4.09
CA MET A 239 27.52 16.80 -4.49
C MET A 239 27.17 16.55 -5.96
N PHE A 240 28.18 16.52 -6.81
CA PHE A 240 27.97 16.21 -8.23
C PHE A 240 27.40 14.80 -8.41
N ILE A 241 27.94 13.77 -7.73
CA ILE A 241 27.44 12.39 -7.84
C ILE A 241 26.00 12.30 -7.36
N LEU A 242 25.65 12.99 -6.25
CA LEU A 242 24.27 13.05 -5.76
C LEU A 242 23.31 13.71 -6.76
N GLY A 243 23.73 14.81 -7.39
CA GLY A 243 22.95 15.45 -8.44
C GLY A 243 22.79 14.56 -9.69
N GLN A 244 23.79 13.71 -10.03
CA GLN A 244 23.70 12.74 -11.10
C GLN A 244 22.70 11.61 -10.76
N PHE A 245 22.61 11.20 -9.50
CA PHE A 245 21.62 10.21 -9.04
C PHE A 245 20.20 10.68 -9.33
N GLU A 246 19.86 11.92 -8.99
CA GLU A 246 18.56 12.49 -9.32
C GLU A 246 18.27 12.52 -10.81
N GLN A 247 19.23 13.05 -11.61
CA GLN A 247 19.07 13.14 -13.06
C GLN A 247 18.92 11.77 -13.73
N TRP A 248 19.65 10.78 -13.23
CA TRP A 248 19.53 9.40 -13.70
C TRP A 248 18.17 8.80 -13.36
N LEU A 249 17.67 9.02 -12.15
CA LEU A 249 16.34 8.57 -11.74
C LEU A 249 15.22 9.19 -12.59
N LYS A 250 15.35 10.44 -12.97
CA LYS A 250 14.40 11.15 -13.84
C LYS A 250 14.55 10.81 -15.34
N GLY A 251 15.51 9.96 -15.70
CA GLY A 251 15.75 9.61 -17.10
C GLY A 251 16.24 10.78 -17.98
N VAL A 252 16.82 11.80 -17.38
CA VAL A 252 17.25 13.02 -18.08
C VAL A 252 18.50 12.76 -18.95
N ARG A 253 19.32 11.78 -18.58
CA ARG A 253 20.54 11.42 -19.31
C ARG A 253 20.42 10.10 -20.04
N THR A 254 21.03 10.04 -21.22
CA THR A 254 21.18 8.79 -21.97
C THR A 254 22.24 7.89 -21.32
N GLU A 255 22.14 6.58 -21.52
CA GLU A 255 23.13 5.61 -21.06
C GLU A 255 24.54 5.93 -21.58
N SER A 256 24.66 6.45 -22.81
CA SER A 256 25.94 6.83 -23.43
C SER A 256 26.58 8.01 -22.69
N GLU A 257 25.81 9.03 -22.32
CA GLU A 257 26.32 10.19 -21.58
C GLU A 257 26.78 9.78 -20.19
N PHE A 258 25.99 8.94 -19.50
CA PHE A 258 26.32 8.40 -18.21
C PHE A 258 27.62 7.58 -18.24
N LYS A 259 27.73 6.65 -19.18
CA LYS A 259 28.93 5.84 -19.41
C LYS A 259 30.18 6.72 -19.67
N ASN A 260 30.08 7.68 -20.59
CA ASN A 260 31.21 8.54 -20.96
C ASN A 260 31.69 9.37 -19.78
N PHE A 261 30.78 9.88 -18.99
CA PHE A 261 31.11 10.66 -17.81
C PHE A 261 31.90 9.85 -16.76
N TYR A 262 31.38 8.70 -16.33
CA TYR A 262 32.08 7.90 -15.32
C TYR A 262 33.33 7.20 -15.82
N TYR A 263 33.40 6.89 -17.10
CA TYR A 263 34.63 6.46 -17.72
C TYR A 263 35.72 7.55 -17.64
N THR A 264 35.39 8.80 -17.99
CA THR A 264 36.30 9.95 -17.89
C THR A 264 36.72 10.22 -16.44
N LEU A 265 35.78 10.12 -15.49
CA LEU A 265 36.06 10.25 -14.08
C LEU A 265 37.11 9.23 -13.62
N GLY A 266 36.97 7.96 -13.96
CA GLY A 266 37.93 6.93 -13.62
C GLY A 266 39.29 7.18 -14.21
N TYR A 267 39.35 7.63 -15.47
CA TYR A 267 40.58 8.01 -16.14
C TYR A 267 41.31 9.16 -15.41
N GLN A 268 40.58 10.19 -15.03
CA GLN A 268 41.12 11.35 -14.27
C GLN A 268 41.67 10.94 -12.89
N ARG A 269 40.97 10.06 -12.17
CA ARG A 269 41.40 9.60 -10.83
C ARG A 269 42.73 8.84 -10.88
N GLU A 270 42.96 8.05 -11.94
CA GLU A 270 44.27 7.42 -12.17
C GLU A 270 45.37 8.44 -12.38
N GLN A 271 45.11 9.49 -13.15
CA GLN A 271 46.07 10.57 -13.39
C GLN A 271 46.39 11.38 -12.14
N GLU A 272 45.42 11.53 -11.23
CA GLU A 272 45.61 12.12 -9.90
C GLU A 272 46.40 11.21 -8.95
N GLY A 273 46.64 9.97 -9.31
CA GLY A 273 47.37 8.99 -8.51
C GLY A 273 46.57 8.41 -7.35
N ILE A 274 45.21 8.48 -7.38
CA ILE A 274 44.34 7.87 -6.41
C ILE A 274 44.33 6.36 -6.66
N PRO A 275 44.66 5.49 -5.69
CA PRO A 275 44.58 4.04 -5.86
C PRO A 275 43.14 3.56 -6.19
N LEU A 276 43.03 2.57 -7.07
CA LEU A 276 41.74 2.07 -7.53
C LEU A 276 40.85 1.59 -6.39
N GLU A 277 41.44 0.86 -5.44
CA GLU A 277 40.75 0.36 -4.25
C GLU A 277 40.22 1.49 -3.36
N GLU A 278 40.95 2.60 -3.24
CA GLU A 278 40.50 3.76 -2.48
C GLU A 278 39.38 4.52 -3.20
N LEU A 279 39.44 4.61 -4.52
CA LEU A 279 38.39 5.18 -5.36
C LEU A 279 37.07 4.39 -5.20
N VAL A 280 37.14 3.06 -5.30
CA VAL A 280 35.96 2.19 -5.11
C VAL A 280 35.43 2.27 -3.69
N SER A 281 36.33 2.32 -2.68
CA SER A 281 35.95 2.47 -1.28
C SER A 281 35.21 3.79 -1.04
N SER A 282 35.69 4.90 -1.60
CA SER A 282 35.03 6.21 -1.43
C SER A 282 33.61 6.24 -2.00
N LEU A 283 33.39 5.61 -3.17
CA LEU A 283 32.04 5.46 -3.78
C LEU A 283 31.14 4.57 -2.92
N SER A 284 31.67 3.47 -2.39
CA SER A 284 30.93 2.56 -1.51
C SER A 284 30.53 3.22 -0.20
N ILE A 285 31.40 4.06 0.37
CA ILE A 285 31.12 4.85 1.56
C ILE A 285 30.01 5.88 1.29
N LEU A 286 30.04 6.54 0.11
CA LEU A 286 28.97 7.47 -0.28
C LEU A 286 27.61 6.75 -0.39
N LYS A 287 27.56 5.61 -1.08
CA LYS A 287 26.34 4.76 -1.15
C LYS A 287 25.82 4.41 0.24
N LYS A 288 26.72 4.00 1.15
CA LYS A 288 26.39 3.69 2.55
C LYS A 288 25.74 4.86 3.26
N HIS A 289 26.32 6.08 3.14
CA HIS A 289 25.77 7.26 3.83
C HIS A 289 24.43 7.71 3.27
N ILE A 290 24.18 7.59 1.97
CA ILE A 290 22.84 7.81 1.39
C ILE A 290 21.84 6.83 1.99
N TRP A 291 22.20 5.54 2.04
CA TRP A 291 21.35 4.49 2.61
C TRP A 291 21.06 4.72 4.09
N MET A 292 22.10 5.00 4.89
CA MET A 292 21.95 5.24 6.33
C MET A 292 21.13 6.49 6.62
N PHE A 293 21.31 7.56 5.82
CA PHE A 293 20.51 8.77 5.94
C PHE A 293 19.03 8.45 5.69
N THR A 294 18.72 7.74 4.62
CA THR A 294 17.36 7.36 4.27
C THR A 294 16.73 6.50 5.37
N TYR A 295 17.48 5.55 5.92
CA TYR A 295 17.03 4.72 7.03
C TYR A 295 16.72 5.53 8.31
N SER A 296 17.51 6.55 8.60
CA SER A 296 17.32 7.41 9.78
C SER A 296 16.24 8.49 9.61
N PHE A 297 15.92 8.84 8.38
CA PHE A 297 14.96 9.89 8.03
C PHE A 297 13.51 9.40 8.04
N GLY A 298 13.28 8.12 7.80
CA GLY A 298 11.96 7.56 7.68
C GLY A 298 11.28 7.28 9.02
N VAL A 299 10.02 7.71 9.15
CA VAL A 299 9.11 7.20 10.18
C VAL A 299 8.46 5.95 9.59
N TRP A 300 8.87 4.79 10.10
CA TRP A 300 8.47 3.47 9.58
C TRP A 300 7.18 2.99 10.28
N GLU A 301 6.08 3.69 10.05
CA GLU A 301 4.80 3.37 10.68
C GLU A 301 3.93 2.42 9.86
N LYS A 302 4.16 2.37 8.55
CA LYS A 302 3.35 1.58 7.61
C LYS A 302 4.21 0.59 6.82
N ALA A 303 3.61 -0.52 6.42
CA ALA A 303 4.29 -1.50 5.56
C ALA A 303 4.80 -0.88 4.24
N VAL A 304 4.08 0.09 3.68
CA VAL A 304 4.47 0.81 2.46
C VAL A 304 5.79 1.56 2.62
N ASP A 305 6.11 2.07 3.80
CA ASP A 305 7.36 2.80 4.05
C ASP A 305 8.58 1.88 3.95
N ILE A 306 8.42 0.62 4.38
CA ILE A 306 9.46 -0.41 4.23
C ILE A 306 9.71 -0.70 2.75
N TYR A 307 8.65 -0.78 1.94
CA TYR A 307 8.80 -1.00 0.49
C TYR A 307 9.41 0.19 -0.24
N ARG A 308 9.07 1.43 0.14
CA ARG A 308 9.73 2.65 -0.35
C ARG A 308 11.24 2.59 -0.12
N MET A 309 11.65 2.12 1.06
CA MET A 309 13.06 1.95 1.41
C MET A 309 13.73 0.87 0.55
N PHE A 310 13.11 -0.29 0.38
CA PHE A 310 13.65 -1.36 -0.47
C PHE A 310 13.80 -0.90 -1.91
N GLU A 311 12.78 -0.27 -2.48
CA GLU A 311 12.83 0.26 -3.84
C GLU A 311 13.96 1.29 -4.02
N LEU A 312 14.12 2.22 -3.09
CA LEU A 312 15.25 3.16 -3.12
C LEU A 312 16.60 2.43 -2.99
N GLY A 313 16.68 1.40 -2.13
CA GLY A 313 17.88 0.57 -1.96
C GLY A 313 18.31 -0.08 -3.27
N GLU A 314 17.39 -0.68 -4.01
CA GLU A 314 17.65 -1.29 -5.31
C GLU A 314 18.10 -0.26 -6.35
N ARG A 315 17.45 0.90 -6.40
CA ARG A 315 17.85 2.04 -7.25
C ARG A 315 19.28 2.50 -6.96
N LEU A 316 19.64 2.61 -5.66
CA LEU A 316 20.98 2.97 -5.23
C LEU A 316 22.01 1.92 -5.62
N VAL A 317 21.72 0.64 -5.40
CA VAL A 317 22.62 -0.45 -5.78
C VAL A 317 22.89 -0.39 -7.28
N TYR A 318 21.85 -0.36 -8.08
CA TYR A 318 21.98 -0.34 -9.54
C TYR A 318 22.74 0.88 -10.07
N PHE A 319 22.47 2.07 -9.54
CA PHE A 319 23.17 3.30 -9.90
C PHE A 319 24.66 3.21 -9.56
N PHE A 320 25.01 2.81 -8.34
CA PHE A 320 26.39 2.72 -7.91
C PHE A 320 27.16 1.59 -8.58
N ASP A 321 26.52 0.46 -8.90
CA ASP A 321 27.17 -0.63 -9.63
C ASP A 321 27.58 -0.18 -11.04
N LYS A 322 26.72 0.58 -11.73
CA LYS A 322 27.06 1.21 -13.02
C LYS A 322 28.21 2.24 -12.88
N ILE A 323 28.15 3.09 -11.86
CA ILE A 323 29.23 4.06 -11.58
C ILE A 323 30.56 3.33 -11.42
N VAL A 324 30.60 2.34 -10.52
CA VAL A 324 31.81 1.56 -10.25
C VAL A 324 32.31 0.88 -11.52
N TYR A 325 31.44 0.22 -12.28
CA TYR A 325 31.82 -0.47 -13.52
C TYR A 325 32.48 0.47 -14.52
N TYR A 326 31.85 1.61 -14.85
CA TYR A 326 32.40 2.54 -15.83
C TYR A 326 33.63 3.27 -15.32
N THR A 327 33.68 3.64 -14.05
CA THR A 327 34.80 4.29 -13.40
C THR A 327 36.03 3.37 -13.40
N VAL A 328 35.88 2.09 -13.03
CA VAL A 328 36.96 1.09 -13.05
C VAL A 328 37.45 0.85 -14.48
N THR A 329 36.55 0.82 -15.46
CA THR A 329 36.89 0.63 -16.86
C THR A 329 37.75 1.80 -17.40
N GLY A 330 37.38 3.03 -17.07
CA GLY A 330 38.13 4.24 -17.41
C GLY A 330 39.50 4.26 -16.73
N TYR A 331 39.56 3.96 -15.44
CA TYR A 331 40.80 3.88 -14.67
C TYR A 331 41.78 2.88 -15.28
N ARG A 332 41.34 1.64 -15.54
CA ARG A 332 42.19 0.60 -16.19
C ARG A 332 42.68 1.00 -17.57
N SER A 333 41.90 1.77 -18.31
CA SER A 333 42.33 2.27 -19.64
C SER A 333 43.44 3.31 -19.51
N ALA A 334 43.41 4.16 -18.49
CA ALA A 334 44.48 5.10 -18.20
C ALA A 334 45.77 4.38 -17.79
N THR A 335 45.67 3.40 -16.87
CA THR A 335 46.82 2.58 -16.43
C THR A 335 47.50 1.88 -17.57
N LYS A 336 46.76 1.32 -18.55
CA LYS A 336 47.32 0.67 -19.74
C LYS A 336 48.09 1.67 -20.63
N ARG A 337 47.61 2.90 -20.74
CA ARG A 337 48.27 3.95 -21.55
C ARG A 337 49.51 4.52 -20.86
N SER A 338 49.53 4.64 -19.56
CA SER A 338 50.67 5.12 -18.78
C SER A 338 51.80 4.12 -18.62
N GLY A 339 51.60 2.86 -19.09
CA GLY A 339 52.62 1.81 -19.01
C GLY A 339 52.91 1.29 -17.61
N LYS A 340 52.12 1.70 -16.59
CA LYS A 340 52.25 1.23 -15.21
C LYS A 340 51.72 -0.20 -15.12
N LYS A 341 52.65 -1.16 -14.89
CA LYS A 341 52.26 -2.53 -14.48
C LYS A 341 51.94 -2.50 -12.96
N HIS A 342 50.77 -2.95 -12.62
CA HIS A 342 50.46 -3.30 -11.21
C HIS A 342 50.99 -4.68 -10.87
#